data_7b217381c6092e53e7cfb3461fe926b6
#
_entry.id   7b217381c6092e53e7cfb3461fe926b6
#
_cell.length_a   1.000
_cell.length_b   1.000
_cell.length_c   1.000
_cell.angle_alpha   90.00
_cell.angle_beta   90.00
_cell.angle_gamma   90.00
#
_symmetry.space_group_name_H-M   'P 1'
#
loop_
_entity.id
_entity.type
_entity.pdbx_description
1 polymer ?
#
loop_
_entity_poly.entity_id
_entity_poly.type
_entity_poly.pdbx_seq_one_letter_code
_entity_poly.pdbx_strand_id
1 'polypeptide(L)'
;RLEGTEERIPLLEEVLPLFEESGLPLVVELKAERGDHDALAAATCALLDQYKVLYCIESFDPRCIRWLKKNRPEIVRGQLSENFLRHGDGGNMPKVLLWALGNLLTNCLAKPDFIAYRFSDRNNFCLRWCRWFYKVQEINWTITTKEEMREAESAGNLVIFQDFDPRL
;
A
#
# COMPACT_ATOMS: atom_id res chain seq x y z
N ARG A 1 9.14 -13.72 18.18
CA ARG A 1 10.36 -12.97 18.54
C ARG A 1 11.21 -12.76 17.30
N LEU A 2 11.94 -11.67 17.25
CA LEU A 2 12.95 -11.43 16.22
C LEU A 2 14.17 -12.34 16.54
N GLU A 3 14.73 -12.95 15.49
CA GLU A 3 15.84 -13.90 15.63
C GLU A 3 17.04 -13.26 16.33
N GLY A 4 17.56 -13.91 17.37
CA GLY A 4 18.69 -13.43 18.16
C GLY A 4 18.39 -12.31 19.17
N THR A 5 17.12 -11.94 19.38
CA THR A 5 16.71 -10.92 20.34
C THR A 5 15.57 -11.37 21.24
N GLU A 6 15.33 -10.62 22.33
CA GLU A 6 14.12 -10.79 23.17
C GLU A 6 12.92 -9.98 22.61
N GLU A 7 13.12 -9.20 21.57
CA GLU A 7 12.09 -8.37 20.98
C GLU A 7 11.08 -9.17 20.17
N ARG A 8 9.90 -8.63 20.02
CA ARG A 8 8.82 -9.19 19.21
C ARG A 8 8.21 -8.10 18.30
N ILE A 9 7.64 -8.53 17.19
CA ILE A 9 6.79 -7.65 16.40
C ILE A 9 5.57 -7.31 17.24
N PRO A 10 5.27 -6.01 17.49
CA PRO A 10 4.11 -5.61 18.26
C PRO A 10 2.81 -5.98 17.55
N LEU A 11 1.75 -6.19 18.31
CA LEU A 11 0.40 -6.29 17.77
C LEU A 11 -0.10 -4.90 17.35
N LEU A 12 -0.99 -4.83 16.38
CA LEU A 12 -1.55 -3.56 15.92
C LEU A 12 -2.24 -2.80 17.08
N GLU A 13 -2.95 -3.50 17.95
CA GLU A 13 -3.60 -2.93 19.15
C GLU A 13 -2.60 -2.31 20.16
N GLU A 14 -1.34 -2.73 20.16
CA GLU A 14 -0.28 -2.16 21.00
C GLU A 14 0.30 -0.87 20.37
N VAL A 15 0.18 -0.72 19.06
CA VAL A 15 0.74 0.42 18.29
C VAL A 15 -0.27 1.56 18.17
N LEU A 16 -1.56 1.26 18.01
CA LEU A 16 -2.61 2.26 17.77
C LEU A 16 -2.69 3.37 18.83
N PRO A 17 -2.54 3.10 20.15
CA PRO A 17 -2.52 4.15 21.15
C PRO A 17 -1.43 5.22 20.93
N LEU A 18 -0.26 4.84 20.40
CA LEU A 18 0.84 5.77 20.10
C LEU A 18 0.46 6.74 18.98
N PHE A 19 -0.26 6.26 17.96
CA PHE A 19 -0.75 7.10 16.87
C PHE A 19 -1.93 7.99 17.32
N GLU A 20 -2.80 7.50 18.18
CA GLU A 20 -3.88 8.29 18.76
C GLU A 20 -3.32 9.44 19.62
N GLU A 21 -2.33 9.17 20.45
CA GLU A 21 -1.66 10.19 21.30
C GLU A 21 -0.87 11.21 20.47
N SER A 22 -0.14 10.74 19.46
CA SER A 22 0.69 11.63 18.62
C SER A 22 -0.12 12.44 17.60
N GLY A 23 -1.34 11.99 17.26
CA GLY A 23 -2.16 12.57 16.18
C GLY A 23 -1.58 12.38 14.77
N LEU A 24 -0.56 11.55 14.60
CA LEU A 24 0.04 11.26 13.31
C LEU A 24 -0.84 10.31 12.48
N PRO A 25 -0.97 10.55 11.16
CA PRO A 25 -1.70 9.63 10.31
C PRO A 25 -0.93 8.32 10.10
N LEU A 26 -1.68 7.23 9.93
CA LEU A 26 -1.16 5.88 9.79
C LEU A 26 -1.51 5.30 8.42
N VAL A 27 -0.54 4.69 7.76
CA VAL A 27 -0.76 3.85 6.58
C VAL A 27 -0.70 2.38 7.03
N VAL A 28 -1.79 1.65 6.81
CA VAL A 28 -1.92 0.23 7.19
C VAL A 28 -1.84 -0.64 5.96
N GLU A 29 -0.80 -1.45 5.84
CA GLU A 29 -0.68 -2.43 4.77
C GLU A 29 -1.30 -3.76 5.17
N LEU A 30 -2.27 -4.26 4.38
CA LEU A 30 -2.84 -5.60 4.54
C LEU A 30 -2.04 -6.63 3.73
N LYS A 31 -1.40 -7.55 4.42
CA LYS A 31 -0.70 -8.71 3.81
C LYS A 31 -1.56 -9.95 3.95
N ALA A 32 -2.51 -10.13 3.01
CA ALA A 32 -3.38 -11.29 3.00
C ALA A 32 -2.63 -12.55 2.54
N GLU A 33 -2.75 -13.60 3.30
CA GLU A 33 -2.21 -14.92 2.98
C GLU A 33 -3.35 -15.93 2.82
N ARG A 34 -3.12 -16.97 2.01
CA ARG A 34 -3.99 -18.16 1.91
C ARG A 34 -5.49 -17.89 1.70
N GLY A 35 -5.86 -16.73 1.16
CA GLY A 35 -7.25 -16.40 0.85
C GLY A 35 -8.06 -15.80 2.00
N ASP A 36 -7.42 -15.36 3.06
CA ASP A 36 -8.03 -14.72 4.25
C ASP A 36 -8.34 -13.22 4.11
N HIS A 37 -8.23 -12.69 2.91
CA HIS A 37 -8.33 -11.26 2.58
C HIS A 37 -9.57 -10.56 3.17
N ASP A 38 -10.75 -11.20 3.14
CA ASP A 38 -11.98 -10.63 3.69
C ASP A 38 -11.95 -10.59 5.23
N ALA A 39 -11.49 -11.68 5.86
CA ALA A 39 -11.38 -11.78 7.30
C ALA A 39 -10.35 -10.80 7.86
N LEU A 40 -9.18 -10.71 7.20
CA LEU A 40 -8.12 -9.77 7.57
C LEU A 40 -8.61 -8.32 7.46
N ALA A 41 -9.23 -7.93 6.35
CA ALA A 41 -9.75 -6.58 6.15
C ALA A 41 -10.82 -6.25 7.20
N ALA A 42 -11.75 -7.16 7.47
CA ALA A 42 -12.80 -6.98 8.46
C ALA A 42 -12.24 -6.82 9.88
N ALA A 43 -11.32 -7.70 10.29
CA ALA A 43 -10.70 -7.65 11.62
C ALA A 43 -9.86 -6.36 11.82
N THR A 44 -9.09 -5.96 10.80
CA THR A 44 -8.32 -4.71 10.85
C THR A 44 -9.23 -3.50 10.99
N CYS A 45 -10.30 -3.40 10.19
CA CYS A 45 -11.25 -2.30 10.32
C CYS A 45 -11.92 -2.27 11.69
N ALA A 46 -12.35 -3.42 12.20
CA ALA A 46 -13.01 -3.51 13.51
C ALA A 46 -12.08 -3.08 14.67
N LEU A 47 -10.78 -3.33 14.52
CA LEU A 47 -9.80 -2.86 15.50
C LEU A 47 -9.56 -1.36 15.38
N LEU A 48 -9.34 -0.84 14.16
CA LEU A 48 -9.13 0.59 13.90
C LEU A 48 -10.31 1.46 14.35
N ASP A 49 -11.54 0.97 14.26
CA ASP A 49 -12.76 1.67 14.72
C ASP A 49 -12.79 1.95 16.23
N GLN A 50 -11.95 1.27 17.02
CA GLN A 50 -11.87 1.46 18.47
C GLN A 50 -10.97 2.65 18.85
N TYR A 51 -10.24 3.24 17.88
CA TYR A 51 -9.27 4.29 18.10
C TYR A 51 -9.56 5.52 17.23
N LYS A 52 -9.20 6.69 17.72
CA LYS A 52 -9.34 7.97 16.99
C LYS A 52 -8.05 8.27 16.20
N VAL A 53 -7.70 7.41 15.26
CA VAL A 53 -6.52 7.55 14.41
C VAL A 53 -6.95 7.89 13.00
N LEU A 54 -6.28 8.88 12.39
CA LEU A 54 -6.43 9.14 10.96
C LEU A 54 -5.61 8.09 10.20
N TYR A 55 -6.25 7.34 9.31
CA TYR A 55 -5.55 6.27 8.58
C TYR A 55 -6.04 6.09 7.15
N CYS A 56 -5.22 5.45 6.37
CA CYS A 56 -5.60 4.81 5.11
C CYS A 56 -5.12 3.36 5.09
N ILE A 57 -5.71 2.55 4.21
CA ILE A 57 -5.36 1.13 4.09
C ILE A 57 -4.87 0.84 2.68
N GLU A 58 -3.78 0.09 2.55
CA GLU A 58 -3.27 -0.36 1.26
C GLU A 58 -2.99 -1.86 1.24
N SER A 59 -2.93 -2.44 0.06
CA SER A 59 -2.58 -3.86 -0.10
C SER A 59 -2.10 -4.16 -1.52
N PHE A 60 -1.21 -5.14 -1.63
CA PHE A 60 -0.88 -5.80 -2.90
C PHE A 60 -2.05 -6.67 -3.41
N ASP A 61 -2.89 -7.18 -2.51
CA ASP A 61 -4.03 -8.00 -2.88
C ASP A 61 -5.24 -7.13 -3.26
N PRO A 62 -5.64 -7.08 -4.55
CA PRO A 62 -6.77 -6.27 -4.98
C PRO A 62 -8.11 -6.73 -4.39
N ARG A 63 -8.17 -7.95 -3.83
CA ARG A 63 -9.37 -8.46 -3.14
C ARG A 63 -9.60 -7.73 -1.82
N CYS A 64 -8.54 -7.40 -1.06
CA CYS A 64 -8.63 -6.54 0.12
C CYS A 64 -9.20 -5.17 -0.24
N ILE A 65 -8.69 -4.52 -1.30
CA ILE A 65 -9.13 -3.20 -1.74
C ILE A 65 -10.59 -3.24 -2.23
N ARG A 66 -10.97 -4.29 -2.95
CA ARG A 66 -12.36 -4.51 -3.36
C ARG A 66 -13.30 -4.72 -2.17
N TRP A 67 -12.86 -5.45 -1.15
CA TRP A 67 -13.63 -5.68 0.07
C TRP A 67 -13.87 -4.34 0.80
N LEU A 68 -12.83 -3.53 0.99
CA LEU A 68 -12.92 -2.19 1.57
C LEU A 68 -13.90 -1.31 0.80
N LYS A 69 -13.77 -1.26 -0.54
CA LYS A 69 -14.70 -0.50 -1.38
C LYS A 69 -16.16 -0.88 -1.14
N LYS A 70 -16.45 -2.18 -0.95
CA LYS A 70 -17.81 -2.69 -0.78
C LYS A 70 -18.36 -2.46 0.62
N ASN A 71 -17.53 -2.67 1.64
CA ASN A 71 -17.99 -2.75 3.04
C ASN A 71 -17.63 -1.51 3.86
N ARG A 72 -16.59 -0.76 3.45
CA ARG A 72 -16.07 0.41 4.16
C ARG A 72 -15.68 1.51 3.14
N PRO A 73 -16.64 2.03 2.37
CA PRO A 73 -16.37 2.98 1.28
C PRO A 73 -15.79 4.32 1.76
N GLU A 74 -15.96 4.66 3.03
CA GLU A 74 -15.43 5.85 3.68
C GLU A 74 -13.92 5.80 3.93
N ILE A 75 -13.32 4.60 3.96
CA ILE A 75 -11.88 4.43 4.20
C ILE A 75 -11.12 4.71 2.90
N VAL A 76 -10.15 5.63 2.98
CA VAL A 76 -9.19 5.86 1.88
C VAL A 76 -8.35 4.60 1.69
N ARG A 77 -8.32 4.07 0.47
CA ARG A 77 -7.70 2.79 0.15
C ARG A 77 -6.78 2.87 -1.06
N GLY A 78 -5.65 2.20 -0.96
CA GLY A 78 -4.59 2.19 -1.97
C GLY A 78 -4.30 0.81 -2.54
N GLN A 79 -4.02 0.76 -3.84
CA GLN A 79 -3.47 -0.44 -4.47
C GLN A 79 -1.95 -0.36 -4.50
N LEU A 80 -1.28 -1.26 -3.76
CA LEU A 80 0.15 -1.49 -3.90
C LEU A 80 0.44 -2.33 -5.15
N SER A 81 1.44 -1.95 -5.92
CA SER A 81 1.86 -2.74 -7.08
C SER A 81 3.31 -2.43 -7.49
N GLU A 82 3.85 -3.32 -8.30
CA GLU A 82 5.18 -3.26 -8.88
C GLU A 82 5.25 -4.14 -10.15
N ASN A 83 6.40 -4.20 -10.79
CA ASN A 83 6.63 -5.17 -11.84
C ASN A 83 7.02 -6.54 -11.24
N PHE A 84 6.04 -7.33 -10.81
CA PHE A 84 6.23 -8.65 -10.19
C PHE A 84 7.08 -9.61 -11.04
N LEU A 85 7.01 -9.50 -12.38
CA LEU A 85 7.81 -10.36 -13.27
C LEU A 85 9.30 -10.00 -13.24
N ARG A 86 9.61 -8.71 -12.97
CA ARG A 86 10.99 -8.22 -12.89
C ARG A 86 11.63 -8.59 -11.55
N HIS A 87 10.87 -8.45 -10.46
CA HIS A 87 11.39 -8.61 -9.10
C HIS A 87 11.26 -10.02 -8.55
N GLY A 88 10.38 -10.84 -9.14
CA GLY A 88 10.19 -12.22 -8.71
C GLY A 88 9.35 -12.38 -7.44
N ASP A 89 8.70 -11.31 -6.97
CA ASP A 89 7.99 -11.26 -5.68
C ASP A 89 6.60 -11.91 -5.70
N GLY A 90 6.24 -12.52 -6.81
CA GLY A 90 4.92 -13.14 -7.00
C GLY A 90 4.74 -14.56 -6.49
N GLY A 91 5.76 -15.16 -5.87
CA GLY A 91 5.70 -16.54 -5.39
C GLY A 91 5.32 -17.52 -6.50
N ASN A 92 4.38 -18.44 -6.21
CA ASN A 92 3.92 -19.46 -7.15
C ASN A 92 2.74 -19.03 -8.04
N MET A 93 2.44 -17.72 -8.12
CA MET A 93 1.35 -17.25 -8.97
C MET A 93 1.65 -17.40 -10.47
N PRO A 94 0.63 -17.69 -11.30
CA PRO A 94 0.80 -17.74 -12.76
C PRO A 94 1.34 -16.40 -13.31
N LYS A 95 2.30 -16.45 -14.23
CA LYS A 95 2.92 -15.25 -14.83
C LYS A 95 1.92 -14.28 -15.45
N VAL A 96 0.82 -14.79 -16.04
CA VAL A 96 -0.24 -13.97 -16.60
C VAL A 96 -0.96 -13.16 -15.54
N LEU A 97 -1.15 -13.74 -14.34
CA LEU A 97 -1.76 -13.02 -13.21
C LEU A 97 -0.78 -11.96 -12.67
N LEU A 98 0.50 -12.29 -12.49
CA LEU A 98 1.53 -11.34 -12.09
C LEU A 98 1.64 -10.16 -13.07
N TRP A 99 1.56 -10.45 -14.37
CA TRP A 99 1.52 -9.42 -15.38
C TRP A 99 0.27 -8.52 -15.25
N ALA A 100 -0.90 -9.11 -15.04
CA ALA A 100 -2.14 -8.36 -14.89
C ALA A 100 -2.13 -7.47 -13.63
N LEU A 101 -1.60 -7.97 -12.50
CA LEU A 101 -1.46 -7.22 -11.26
C LEU A 101 -0.46 -6.07 -11.41
N GLY A 102 0.73 -6.33 -11.98
CA GLY A 102 1.74 -5.30 -12.23
C GLY A 102 1.29 -4.22 -13.22
N ASN A 103 0.37 -4.55 -14.13
CA ASN A 103 -0.26 -3.61 -15.04
C ASN A 103 -1.59 -3.04 -14.52
N LEU A 104 -1.91 -3.24 -13.24
CA LEU A 104 -3.07 -2.62 -12.58
C LEU A 104 -4.42 -2.95 -13.22
N LEU A 105 -4.54 -4.07 -13.96
CA LEU A 105 -5.77 -4.43 -14.67
C LEU A 105 -6.94 -4.72 -13.72
N THR A 106 -6.63 -5.07 -12.48
CA THR A 106 -7.63 -5.31 -11.42
C THR A 106 -8.24 -4.03 -10.85
N ASN A 107 -7.65 -2.86 -11.13
CA ASN A 107 -8.10 -1.57 -10.57
C ASN A 107 -9.49 -1.16 -11.07
N CYS A 108 -9.93 -1.65 -12.22
CA CYS A 108 -11.32 -1.45 -12.67
C CYS A 108 -12.36 -2.05 -11.70
N LEU A 109 -12.00 -3.11 -10.98
CA LEU A 109 -12.86 -3.76 -9.97
C LEU A 109 -12.60 -3.21 -8.56
N ALA A 110 -11.34 -3.06 -8.18
CA ALA A 110 -10.93 -2.60 -6.87
C ALA A 110 -11.24 -1.11 -6.65
N LYS A 111 -11.06 -0.27 -7.69
CA LYS A 111 -11.26 1.19 -7.68
C LYS A 111 -10.60 1.83 -6.46
N PRO A 112 -9.26 1.77 -6.36
CA PRO A 112 -8.52 2.42 -5.28
C PRO A 112 -8.60 3.93 -5.39
N ASP A 113 -8.42 4.64 -4.27
CA ASP A 113 -8.35 6.10 -4.23
C ASP A 113 -6.95 6.59 -4.56
N PHE A 114 -5.92 5.77 -4.29
CA PHE A 114 -4.54 6.02 -4.71
C PHE A 114 -3.85 4.73 -5.18
N ILE A 115 -2.73 4.87 -5.89
CA ILE A 115 -1.89 3.76 -6.33
C ILE A 115 -0.50 3.97 -5.74
N ALA A 116 -0.04 3.05 -4.89
CA ALA A 116 1.32 3.00 -4.41
C ALA A 116 2.14 2.09 -5.34
N TYR A 117 3.02 2.67 -6.15
CA TYR A 117 3.77 1.94 -7.17
C TYR A 117 5.28 2.06 -6.95
N ARG A 118 5.99 0.92 -7.16
CA ARG A 118 7.43 0.87 -6.97
C ARG A 118 8.15 1.88 -7.88
N PHE A 119 8.96 2.75 -7.30
CA PHE A 119 9.60 3.86 -7.99
C PHE A 119 10.46 3.41 -9.19
N SER A 120 11.22 2.32 -9.04
CA SER A 120 12.04 1.78 -10.13
C SER A 120 11.24 1.32 -11.35
N ASP A 121 9.93 1.11 -11.21
CA ASP A 121 9.02 0.64 -12.25
C ASP A 121 8.04 1.72 -12.73
N ARG A 122 8.20 2.98 -12.30
CA ARG A 122 7.29 4.12 -12.55
C ARG A 122 7.00 4.42 -14.03
N ASN A 123 7.86 3.94 -14.93
CA ASN A 123 7.68 4.12 -16.38
C ASN A 123 6.62 3.19 -17.00
N ASN A 124 5.83 2.50 -16.17
CA ASN A 124 4.76 1.61 -16.64
C ASN A 124 3.66 2.40 -17.35
N PHE A 125 3.34 1.98 -18.58
CA PHE A 125 2.30 2.64 -19.40
C PHE A 125 0.91 2.57 -18.74
N CYS A 126 0.55 1.42 -18.15
CA CYS A 126 -0.75 1.23 -17.51
C CYS A 126 -0.89 2.10 -16.26
N LEU A 127 0.19 2.33 -15.50
CA LEU A 127 0.21 3.26 -14.37
C LEU A 127 -0.11 4.69 -14.84
N ARG A 128 0.56 5.15 -15.90
CA ARG A 128 0.31 6.48 -16.49
C ARG A 128 -1.12 6.61 -17.00
N TRP A 129 -1.66 5.55 -17.61
CA TRP A 129 -3.04 5.52 -18.08
C TRP A 129 -4.05 5.57 -16.93
N CYS A 130 -3.81 4.82 -15.84
CA CYS A 130 -4.63 4.87 -14.63
C CYS A 130 -4.65 6.28 -14.01
N ARG A 131 -3.52 6.93 -13.90
CA ARG A 131 -3.44 8.33 -13.41
C ARG A 131 -4.29 9.27 -14.25
N TRP A 132 -4.14 9.18 -15.56
CA TRP A 132 -4.86 10.09 -16.48
C TRP A 132 -6.36 9.82 -16.47
N PHE A 133 -6.77 8.56 -16.54
CA PHE A 133 -8.18 8.17 -16.71
C PHE A 133 -8.97 8.21 -15.40
N TYR A 134 -8.42 7.62 -14.33
CA TYR A 134 -9.08 7.55 -13.02
C TYR A 134 -8.76 8.75 -12.12
N LYS A 135 -7.79 9.60 -12.49
CA LYS A 135 -7.31 10.75 -11.70
C LYS A 135 -6.88 10.37 -10.28
N VAL A 136 -6.33 9.16 -10.10
CA VAL A 136 -5.85 8.66 -8.82
C VAL A 136 -4.51 9.31 -8.46
N GLN A 137 -4.28 9.54 -7.17
CA GLN A 137 -2.97 9.95 -6.66
C GLN A 137 -1.98 8.80 -6.80
N GLU A 138 -0.78 9.08 -7.29
CA GLU A 138 0.34 8.15 -7.27
C GLU A 138 1.20 8.41 -6.05
N ILE A 139 1.60 7.31 -5.37
CA ILE A 139 2.58 7.28 -4.29
C ILE A 139 3.74 6.39 -4.75
N ASN A 140 4.95 6.88 -4.67
CA ASN A 140 6.13 6.11 -5.05
C ASN A 140 6.83 5.50 -3.82
N TRP A 141 7.13 4.21 -3.87
CA TRP A 141 7.84 3.45 -2.83
C TRP A 141 8.92 2.54 -3.46
N THR A 142 9.97 2.15 -2.81
CA THR A 142 10.51 2.84 -1.66
C THR A 142 11.56 3.80 -2.13
N ILE A 143 11.46 5.04 -1.76
CA ILE A 143 12.45 6.07 -2.08
C ILE A 143 13.60 5.95 -1.08
N THR A 144 14.83 5.87 -1.57
CA THR A 144 16.02 5.68 -0.73
C THR A 144 17.04 6.80 -0.85
N THR A 145 16.80 7.74 -1.76
CA THR A 145 17.68 8.92 -1.95
C THR A 145 16.87 10.20 -2.11
N LYS A 146 17.50 11.33 -1.83
CA LYS A 146 16.88 12.65 -2.03
C LYS A 146 16.65 12.98 -3.49
N GLU A 147 17.47 12.46 -4.38
CA GLU A 147 17.34 12.61 -5.82
C GLU A 147 16.06 11.94 -6.31
N GLU A 148 15.81 10.70 -5.91
CA GLU A 148 14.56 9.98 -6.21
C GLU A 148 13.35 10.71 -5.64
N MET A 149 13.45 11.22 -4.41
CA MET A 149 12.40 11.99 -3.76
C MET A 149 12.03 13.23 -4.58
N ARG A 150 13.03 14.04 -4.97
CA ARG A 150 12.82 15.24 -5.80
C ARG A 150 12.22 14.90 -7.15
N GLU A 151 12.66 13.80 -7.77
CA GLU A 151 12.09 13.33 -9.04
C GLU A 151 10.61 12.96 -8.90
N ALA A 152 10.26 12.18 -7.87
CA ALA A 152 8.86 11.78 -7.62
C ALA A 152 7.97 13.00 -7.33
N GLU A 153 8.42 13.91 -6.45
CA GLU A 153 7.68 15.11 -6.08
C GLU A 153 7.52 16.08 -7.27
N SER A 154 8.55 16.22 -8.12
CA SER A 154 8.46 17.05 -9.32
C SER A 154 7.43 16.53 -10.33
N ALA A 155 7.14 15.22 -10.30
CA ALA A 155 6.08 14.58 -11.08
C ALA A 155 4.69 14.70 -10.41
N GLY A 156 4.59 15.35 -9.23
CA GLY A 156 3.35 15.50 -8.47
C GLY A 156 2.97 14.25 -7.67
N ASN A 157 3.91 13.34 -7.41
CA ASN A 157 3.69 12.12 -6.66
C ASN A 157 3.98 12.33 -5.18
N LEU A 158 3.29 11.59 -4.32
CA LEU A 158 3.67 11.42 -2.93
C LEU A 158 4.73 10.32 -2.81
N VAL A 159 5.42 10.25 -1.67
CA VAL A 159 6.53 9.33 -1.48
C VAL A 159 6.42 8.56 -0.17
N ILE A 160 6.83 7.29 -0.20
CA ILE A 160 7.17 6.48 0.96
C ILE A 160 8.68 6.27 0.90
N PHE A 161 9.41 6.75 1.90
CA PHE A 161 10.87 6.74 1.92
C PHE A 161 11.42 6.01 3.14
N GLN A 162 12.68 5.59 3.05
CA GLN A 162 13.43 4.99 4.14
C GLN A 162 14.93 5.31 4.03
N ASP A 163 15.65 5.09 5.13
CA ASP A 163 17.11 5.13 5.22
C ASP A 163 17.76 6.51 5.03
N PHE A 164 16.99 7.60 5.00
CA PHE A 164 17.54 8.97 5.00
C PHE A 164 16.57 9.96 5.68
N ASP A 165 17.11 11.09 6.16
CA ASP A 165 16.27 12.21 6.65
C ASP A 165 15.93 13.14 5.47
N PRO A 166 14.66 13.27 5.10
CA PRO A 166 14.24 14.11 3.98
C PRO A 166 14.47 15.61 4.24
N ARG A 167 14.67 16.02 5.50
CA ARG A 167 14.86 17.43 5.91
C ARG A 167 16.31 17.88 5.84
N LEU A 168 17.26 16.95 5.91
CA LEU A 168 18.69 17.19 5.82
C LEU A 168 19.19 17.05 4.38
#